data_215272b8341c4faa3b552e915a5c7786
#
_entry.id   215272b8341c4faa3b552e915a5c7786
#
_cell.length_a   1.000
_cell.length_b   1.000
_cell.length_c   1.000
_cell.angle_alpha   90.00
_cell.angle_beta   90.00
_cell.angle_gamma   90.00
#
_symmetry.space_group_name_H-M   'P 1'
#
loop_
_entity.id
_entity.type
_entity.pdbx_description
1 polymer ?
#
loop_
_entity_poly.entity_id
_entity_poly.type
_entity_poly.pdbx_seq_one_letter_code
_entity_poly.pdbx_strand_id
1 'polypeptide(L)'
;MHADPERRRRLLQMAAGAAFLAVAIVLVLIVVSSGGHGGDAGNIEGAAEVDRLLSGLPQNGMVLGDPKAPVTLIEFGDLQCPVCAGFAKEILPPIIENQVKNGEAKVEFRNLTIIGDESVPAGAAALASGKQGRGWNYLELFYRNQGEERSGYVTGEFMRAVAKAAGVESLAKWDRDRRNLTGEVEATTEEATKLGYSGTPSFAIEGPRAKRLELLGTPQSTEALEEAIEAAS
;
A
#
# COMPACT_ATOMS: atom_id res chain seq x y z
N MET A 1 66.01 27.71 -14.46
CA MET A 1 64.88 27.22 -15.30
C MET A 1 63.62 27.89 -14.81
N HIS A 2 63.19 28.97 -15.47
CA HIS A 2 61.97 29.69 -15.13
C HIS A 2 60.78 28.99 -15.85
N ALA A 3 59.89 28.45 -15.14
CA ALA A 3 58.68 27.86 -15.71
C ALA A 3 57.81 28.98 -16.28
N ASP A 4 57.43 28.86 -17.55
CA ASP A 4 56.61 29.79 -18.29
C ASP A 4 55.24 30.02 -17.55
N PRO A 5 54.96 31.26 -17.13
CA PRO A 5 53.74 31.55 -16.34
C PRO A 5 52.44 31.28 -17.12
N GLU A 6 52.46 31.37 -18.45
CA GLU A 6 51.32 31.07 -19.31
C GLU A 6 50.99 29.56 -19.32
N ARG A 7 52.00 28.71 -19.33
CA ARG A 7 51.84 27.26 -19.31
C ARG A 7 51.24 26.80 -17.97
N ARG A 8 51.67 27.41 -16.86
CA ARG A 8 51.15 27.15 -15.54
C ARG A 8 49.68 27.57 -15.44
N ARG A 9 49.28 28.70 -15.99
CA ARG A 9 47.92 29.21 -16.01
C ARG A 9 47.00 28.31 -16.83
N ARG A 10 47.43 27.82 -17.99
CA ARG A 10 46.65 26.85 -18.82
C ARG A 10 46.47 25.51 -18.12
N LEU A 11 47.50 25.00 -17.45
CA LEU A 11 47.40 23.77 -16.68
C LEU A 11 46.42 23.89 -15.51
N LEU A 12 46.39 25.00 -14.78
CA LEU A 12 45.48 25.29 -13.72
C LEU A 12 44.02 25.42 -14.22
N GLN A 13 43.82 26.05 -15.38
CA GLN A 13 42.49 26.14 -16.01
C GLN A 13 41.97 24.79 -16.48
N MET A 14 42.84 23.95 -17.06
CA MET A 14 42.46 22.58 -17.44
C MET A 14 42.14 21.69 -16.22
N ALA A 15 42.91 21.81 -15.13
CA ALA A 15 42.67 21.09 -13.91
C ALA A 15 41.35 21.54 -13.23
N ALA A 16 41.05 22.84 -13.22
CA ALA A 16 39.80 23.38 -12.70
C ALA A 16 38.59 22.91 -13.53
N GLY A 17 38.72 22.90 -14.88
CA GLY A 17 37.68 22.40 -15.78
C GLY A 17 37.41 20.90 -15.58
N ALA A 18 38.46 20.08 -15.41
CA ALA A 18 38.31 18.65 -15.15
C ALA A 18 37.69 18.37 -13.79
N ALA A 19 38.05 19.15 -12.76
CA ALA A 19 37.41 19.02 -11.42
C ALA A 19 35.94 19.41 -11.47
N PHE A 20 35.57 20.47 -12.21
CA PHE A 20 34.17 20.88 -12.36
C PHE A 20 33.33 19.83 -13.10
N LEU A 21 33.90 19.22 -14.14
CA LEU A 21 33.26 18.14 -14.89
C LEU A 21 33.04 16.88 -14.01
N ALA A 22 34.04 16.52 -13.20
CA ALA A 22 33.95 15.41 -12.27
C ALA A 22 32.84 15.61 -11.21
N VAL A 23 32.77 16.83 -10.65
CA VAL A 23 31.71 17.20 -9.69
C VAL A 23 30.33 17.17 -10.37
N ALA A 24 30.19 17.67 -11.58
CA ALA A 24 28.95 17.65 -12.35
C ALA A 24 28.50 16.20 -12.63
N ILE A 25 29.43 15.31 -13.00
CA ILE A 25 29.13 13.88 -13.22
C ILE A 25 28.69 13.20 -11.91
N VAL A 26 29.36 13.48 -10.80
CA VAL A 26 28.99 12.94 -9.49
C VAL A 26 27.60 13.43 -9.06
N LEU A 27 27.28 14.72 -9.27
CA LEU A 27 25.96 15.27 -9.00
C LEU A 27 24.88 14.66 -9.89
N VAL A 28 25.16 14.45 -11.18
CA VAL A 28 24.24 13.76 -12.10
C VAL A 28 24.04 12.31 -11.67
N LEU A 29 25.10 11.60 -11.26
CA LEU A 29 24.99 10.22 -10.75
C LEU A 29 24.22 10.15 -9.44
N ILE A 30 24.37 11.12 -8.54
CA ILE A 30 23.60 11.21 -7.30
C ILE A 30 22.11 11.49 -7.62
N VAL A 31 21.82 12.41 -8.54
CA VAL A 31 20.42 12.72 -8.94
C VAL A 31 19.78 11.53 -9.66
N VAL A 32 20.51 10.82 -10.52
CA VAL A 32 20.01 9.61 -11.19
C VAL A 32 19.85 8.44 -10.20
N SER A 33 20.69 8.36 -9.16
CA SER A 33 20.56 7.35 -8.10
C SER A 33 19.48 7.68 -7.07
N SER A 34 19.09 8.94 -6.92
CA SER A 34 18.04 9.38 -5.99
C SER A 34 16.69 9.67 -6.67
N GLY A 35 16.64 9.61 -8.00
CA GLY A 35 15.44 9.85 -8.80
C GLY A 35 14.83 8.55 -9.29
N GLY A 36 14.15 7.81 -8.43
CA GLY A 36 13.41 6.63 -8.81
C GLY A 36 13.05 5.75 -7.63
N HIS A 37 12.18 6.23 -6.74
CA HIS A 37 11.37 5.32 -5.93
C HIS A 37 10.20 4.80 -6.77
N GLY A 38 10.51 4.24 -7.94
CA GLY A 38 9.71 3.21 -8.55
C GLY A 38 10.07 1.93 -7.83
N GLY A 39 9.11 1.26 -7.16
CA GLY A 39 9.35 0.06 -6.40
C GLY A 39 10.25 -0.90 -7.18
N ASP A 40 11.46 -1.07 -6.70
CA ASP A 40 12.40 -2.05 -7.24
C ASP A 40 11.76 -3.41 -7.01
N ALA A 41 11.28 -4.06 -8.08
CA ALA A 41 10.58 -5.35 -8.02
C ALA A 41 11.40 -6.47 -7.33
N GLY A 42 12.62 -6.16 -6.93
CA GLY A 42 13.56 -7.07 -6.25
C GLY A 42 13.54 -7.04 -4.72
N ASN A 43 13.09 -5.98 -4.07
CA ASN A 43 13.18 -5.85 -2.61
C ASN A 43 11.90 -5.22 -2.02
N ILE A 44 11.00 -6.06 -1.53
CA ILE A 44 9.79 -5.62 -0.81
C ILE A 44 10.14 -5.39 0.65
N GLU A 45 9.96 -4.15 1.12
CA GLU A 45 10.26 -3.72 2.47
C GLU A 45 9.10 -3.98 3.43
N GLY A 46 9.41 -4.11 4.73
CA GLY A 46 8.42 -4.18 5.80
C GLY A 46 7.82 -5.57 6.07
N ALA A 47 8.27 -6.65 5.42
CA ALA A 47 7.67 -7.98 5.59
C ALA A 47 7.67 -8.46 7.05
N ALA A 48 8.78 -8.32 7.77
CA ALA A 48 8.87 -8.71 9.17
C ALA A 48 7.99 -7.86 10.11
N GLU A 49 7.76 -6.60 9.76
CA GLU A 49 6.90 -5.68 10.50
C GLU A 49 5.42 -6.05 10.31
N VAL A 50 5.02 -6.29 9.06
CA VAL A 50 3.67 -6.73 8.71
C VAL A 50 3.35 -8.09 9.33
N ASP A 51 4.27 -9.05 9.25
CA ASP A 51 4.09 -10.37 9.89
C ASP A 51 3.91 -10.24 11.40
N ARG A 52 4.61 -9.33 12.07
CA ARG A 52 4.47 -9.07 13.50
C ARG A 52 3.14 -8.41 13.83
N LEU A 53 2.72 -7.41 13.06
CA LEU A 53 1.43 -6.72 13.23
C LEU A 53 0.27 -7.70 13.12
N LEU A 54 0.29 -8.56 12.11
CA LEU A 54 -0.80 -9.49 11.78
C LEU A 54 -0.66 -10.86 12.46
N SER A 55 0.37 -11.07 13.27
CA SER A 55 0.64 -12.35 13.93
C SER A 55 -0.54 -12.80 14.80
N GLY A 56 -0.95 -14.05 14.62
CA GLY A 56 -2.02 -14.66 15.38
C GLY A 56 -3.44 -14.27 14.95
N LEU A 57 -3.60 -13.33 14.04
CA LEU A 57 -4.91 -12.92 13.56
C LEU A 57 -5.38 -13.82 12.40
N PRO A 58 -6.61 -14.35 12.46
CA PRO A 58 -7.18 -15.06 11.33
C PRO A 58 -7.48 -14.10 10.17
N GLN A 59 -7.27 -14.59 8.95
CA GLN A 59 -7.62 -13.90 7.72
C GLN A 59 -8.55 -14.77 6.89
N ASN A 60 -9.67 -14.22 6.44
CA ASN A 60 -10.60 -14.87 5.54
C ASN A 60 -10.92 -13.94 4.36
N GLY A 61 -10.31 -14.20 3.21
CA GLY A 61 -10.35 -13.26 2.09
C GLY A 61 -9.70 -11.94 2.46
N MET A 62 -10.48 -10.88 2.41
CA MET A 62 -10.07 -9.52 2.80
C MET A 62 -10.59 -9.11 4.19
N VAL A 63 -11.00 -10.07 5.02
CA VAL A 63 -11.39 -9.85 6.42
C VAL A 63 -10.25 -10.26 7.34
N LEU A 64 -9.89 -9.39 8.29
CA LEU A 64 -8.87 -9.57 9.32
C LEU A 64 -9.53 -9.57 10.71
N GLY A 65 -9.22 -10.55 11.53
CA GLY A 65 -9.70 -10.67 12.91
C GLY A 65 -10.67 -11.82 13.12
N ASP A 66 -11.18 -11.95 14.35
CA ASP A 66 -12.12 -13.00 14.73
C ASP A 66 -13.42 -12.86 13.91
N PRO A 67 -13.84 -13.89 13.15
CA PRO A 67 -15.11 -13.85 12.42
C PRO A 67 -16.33 -13.61 13.33
N LYS A 68 -16.22 -13.89 14.64
CA LYS A 68 -17.26 -13.65 15.64
C LYS A 68 -17.20 -12.26 16.28
N ALA A 69 -16.20 -11.44 15.95
CA ALA A 69 -16.11 -10.07 16.47
C ALA A 69 -17.43 -9.32 16.17
N PRO A 70 -18.00 -8.62 17.16
CA PRO A 70 -19.33 -8.01 17.03
C PRO A 70 -19.37 -6.85 16.04
N VAL A 71 -18.25 -6.14 15.90
CA VAL A 71 -18.14 -4.97 15.03
C VAL A 71 -17.32 -5.31 13.79
N THR A 72 -17.77 -4.83 12.63
CA THR A 72 -17.00 -4.85 11.37
C THR A 72 -16.69 -3.42 10.93
N LEU A 73 -15.42 -3.04 10.95
CA LEU A 73 -14.95 -1.83 10.30
C LEU A 73 -14.66 -2.16 8.83
N ILE A 74 -15.31 -1.46 7.91
CA ILE A 74 -15.14 -1.67 6.46
C ILE A 74 -14.38 -0.49 5.88
N GLU A 75 -13.24 -0.75 5.26
CA GLU A 75 -12.46 0.20 4.50
C GLU A 75 -12.72 0.02 3.01
N PHE A 76 -13.16 1.07 2.33
CA PHE A 76 -13.20 1.15 0.88
C PHE A 76 -11.95 1.90 0.41
N GLY A 77 -11.04 1.17 -0.24
CA GLY A 77 -9.71 1.67 -0.57
C GLY A 77 -9.29 1.37 -2.01
N ASP A 78 -8.30 2.15 -2.46
CA ASP A 78 -7.59 1.94 -3.71
C ASP A 78 -6.11 1.70 -3.42
N LEU A 79 -5.54 0.64 -3.98
CA LEU A 79 -4.13 0.31 -3.73
C LEU A 79 -3.16 1.36 -4.30
N GLN A 80 -3.60 2.20 -5.22
CA GLN A 80 -2.80 3.33 -5.70
C GLN A 80 -2.95 4.61 -4.86
N CYS A 81 -3.92 4.66 -3.91
CA CYS A 81 -4.20 5.88 -3.16
C CYS A 81 -3.13 6.15 -2.08
N PRO A 82 -2.42 7.29 -2.13
CA PRO A 82 -1.40 7.62 -1.14
C PRO A 82 -2.00 7.91 0.24
N VAL A 83 -3.25 8.38 0.31
CA VAL A 83 -3.95 8.61 1.58
C VAL A 83 -4.30 7.26 2.23
N CYS A 84 -4.70 6.24 1.44
CA CYS A 84 -4.90 4.88 1.94
C CYS A 84 -3.60 4.29 2.49
N ALA A 85 -2.47 4.51 1.79
CA ALA A 85 -1.16 4.07 2.28
C ALA A 85 -0.75 4.77 3.58
N GLY A 86 -1.06 6.06 3.74
CA GLY A 86 -0.87 6.80 5.00
C GLY A 86 -1.72 6.20 6.13
N PHE A 87 -3.00 5.94 5.86
CA PHE A 87 -3.92 5.32 6.79
C PHE A 87 -3.44 3.94 7.26
N ALA A 88 -3.07 3.06 6.34
CA ALA A 88 -2.56 1.72 6.64
C ALA A 88 -1.29 1.73 7.50
N LYS A 89 -0.43 2.75 7.33
CA LYS A 89 0.84 2.85 8.07
C LYS A 89 0.71 3.53 9.44
N GLU A 90 -0.22 4.47 9.62
CA GLU A 90 -0.25 5.37 10.77
C GLU A 90 -1.49 5.20 11.64
N ILE A 91 -2.68 4.99 11.06
CA ILE A 91 -3.95 5.00 11.77
C ILE A 91 -4.45 3.59 12.09
N LEU A 92 -4.34 2.67 11.12
CA LEU A 92 -4.87 1.32 11.26
C LEU A 92 -4.10 0.41 12.25
N PRO A 93 -2.76 0.50 12.37
CA PRO A 93 -2.03 -0.41 13.24
C PRO A 93 -2.46 -0.38 14.71
N PRO A 94 -2.71 0.76 15.37
CA PRO A 94 -3.27 0.76 16.72
C PRO A 94 -4.64 0.07 16.83
N ILE A 95 -5.51 0.22 15.83
CA ILE A 95 -6.82 -0.47 15.79
C ILE A 95 -6.63 -1.99 15.72
N ILE A 96 -5.67 -2.45 14.90
CA ILE A 96 -5.33 -3.88 14.83
C ILE A 96 -4.83 -4.39 16.19
N GLU A 97 -3.92 -3.64 16.83
CA GLU A 97 -3.32 -4.05 18.11
C GLU A 97 -4.32 -4.06 19.27
N ASN A 98 -5.24 -3.10 19.33
CA ASN A 98 -6.14 -2.90 20.45
C ASN A 98 -7.51 -3.58 20.24
N GLN A 99 -8.22 -3.28 19.16
CA GLN A 99 -9.60 -3.74 18.96
C GLN A 99 -9.66 -5.10 18.23
N VAL A 100 -8.81 -5.30 17.19
CA VAL A 100 -8.89 -6.53 16.39
C VAL A 100 -8.26 -7.71 17.13
N LYS A 101 -7.09 -7.54 17.75
CA LYS A 101 -6.44 -8.61 18.54
C LYS A 101 -7.25 -9.01 19.78
N ASN A 102 -8.00 -8.07 20.35
CA ASN A 102 -8.89 -8.35 21.49
C ASN A 102 -10.24 -8.94 21.07
N GLY A 103 -10.52 -9.06 19.76
CA GLY A 103 -11.78 -9.62 19.25
C GLY A 103 -12.97 -8.68 19.40
N GLU A 104 -12.75 -7.40 19.65
CA GLU A 104 -13.79 -6.37 19.74
C GLU A 104 -14.31 -5.98 18.36
N ALA A 105 -13.41 -5.95 17.38
CA ALA A 105 -13.72 -5.66 15.99
C ALA A 105 -12.98 -6.60 15.04
N LYS A 106 -13.46 -6.67 13.80
CA LYS A 106 -12.74 -7.16 12.62
C LYS A 106 -12.71 -6.08 11.57
N VAL A 107 -11.73 -6.11 10.69
CA VAL A 107 -11.59 -5.14 9.60
C VAL A 107 -11.78 -5.85 8.27
N GLU A 108 -12.58 -5.28 7.38
CA GLU A 108 -12.79 -5.75 6.02
C GLU A 108 -12.30 -4.70 5.03
N PHE A 109 -11.44 -5.08 4.10
CA PHE A 109 -11.06 -4.23 2.98
C PHE A 109 -11.91 -4.53 1.75
N ARG A 110 -12.47 -3.49 1.14
CA ARG A 110 -13.23 -3.54 -0.11
C ARG A 110 -12.61 -2.60 -1.15
N ASN A 111 -12.51 -3.09 -2.38
CA ASN A 111 -11.95 -2.29 -3.46
C ASN A 111 -12.90 -1.15 -3.86
N LEU A 112 -12.35 0.07 -3.95
CA LEU A 112 -12.95 1.23 -4.59
C LEU A 112 -11.90 1.81 -5.56
N THR A 113 -11.79 1.22 -6.74
CA THR A 113 -10.73 1.48 -7.72
C THR A 113 -11.09 2.68 -8.60
N ILE A 114 -10.66 3.87 -8.19
CA ILE A 114 -11.01 5.15 -8.82
C ILE A 114 -9.80 5.99 -9.26
N ILE A 115 -8.57 5.56 -8.90
CA ILE A 115 -7.36 6.32 -9.22
C ILE A 115 -6.97 6.16 -10.68
N GLY A 116 -6.95 4.93 -11.21
CA GLY A 116 -6.54 4.68 -12.60
C GLY A 116 -6.58 3.20 -13.00
N ASP A 117 -6.16 2.93 -14.23
CA ASP A 117 -6.26 1.60 -14.85
C ASP A 117 -5.46 0.52 -14.08
N GLU A 118 -4.43 0.92 -13.34
CA GLU A 118 -3.60 0.02 -12.53
C GLU A 118 -4.30 -0.42 -11.23
N SER A 119 -5.35 0.28 -10.78
CA SER A 119 -6.06 -0.01 -9.53
C SER A 119 -6.80 -1.34 -9.58
N VAL A 120 -7.44 -1.67 -10.71
CA VAL A 120 -8.18 -2.93 -10.89
C VAL A 120 -7.24 -4.15 -10.80
N PRO A 121 -6.13 -4.23 -11.55
CA PRO A 121 -5.20 -5.34 -11.40
C PRO A 121 -4.55 -5.42 -10.02
N ALA A 122 -4.29 -4.29 -9.34
CA ALA A 122 -3.79 -4.27 -7.97
C ALA A 122 -4.80 -4.87 -6.98
N GLY A 123 -6.07 -4.46 -7.06
CA GLY A 123 -7.16 -5.02 -6.26
C GLY A 123 -7.37 -6.51 -6.50
N ALA A 124 -7.34 -6.95 -7.76
CA ALA A 124 -7.46 -8.37 -8.11
C ALA A 124 -6.30 -9.22 -7.54
N ALA A 125 -5.09 -8.65 -7.48
CA ALA A 125 -3.93 -9.29 -6.86
C ALA A 125 -4.08 -9.43 -5.33
N ALA A 126 -4.66 -8.42 -4.65
CA ALA A 126 -4.99 -8.50 -3.23
C ALA A 126 -6.05 -9.59 -2.96
N LEU A 127 -7.14 -9.63 -3.74
CA LEU A 127 -8.16 -10.67 -3.64
C LEU A 127 -7.58 -12.07 -3.85
N ALA A 128 -6.69 -12.25 -4.82
CA ALA A 128 -6.01 -13.52 -5.08
C ALA A 128 -5.13 -13.96 -3.90
N SER A 129 -4.50 -13.01 -3.21
CA SER A 129 -3.75 -13.25 -1.97
C SER A 129 -4.70 -13.65 -0.84
N GLY A 130 -5.86 -13.00 -0.73
CA GLY A 130 -6.93 -13.33 0.21
C GLY A 130 -7.43 -14.76 0.06
N LYS A 131 -7.53 -15.31 -1.17
CA LYS A 131 -7.88 -16.71 -1.43
C LYS A 131 -6.87 -17.73 -0.86
N GLN A 132 -5.71 -17.26 -0.39
CA GLN A 132 -4.68 -18.06 0.25
C GLN A 132 -4.41 -17.61 1.70
N GLY A 133 -5.33 -16.82 2.30
CA GLY A 133 -5.22 -16.33 3.68
C GLY A 133 -4.09 -15.32 3.89
N ARG A 134 -3.71 -14.58 2.82
CA ARG A 134 -2.64 -13.59 2.82
C ARG A 134 -3.09 -12.22 2.27
N GLY A 135 -4.38 -11.96 2.28
CA GLY A 135 -4.95 -10.71 1.75
C GLY A 135 -4.40 -9.48 2.46
N TRP A 136 -4.40 -9.49 3.79
CA TRP A 136 -3.93 -8.38 4.61
C TRP A 136 -2.40 -8.24 4.60
N ASN A 137 -1.65 -9.36 4.59
CA ASN A 137 -0.20 -9.29 4.38
C ASN A 137 0.13 -8.63 3.03
N TYR A 138 -0.61 -8.98 1.97
CA TYR A 138 -0.44 -8.37 0.65
C TYR A 138 -0.77 -6.89 0.66
N LEU A 139 -1.94 -6.50 1.22
CA LEU A 139 -2.42 -5.13 1.29
C LEU A 139 -1.43 -4.22 2.01
N GLU A 140 -1.02 -4.61 3.21
CA GLU A 140 -0.05 -3.87 4.03
C GLU A 140 1.30 -3.71 3.34
N LEU A 141 1.81 -4.78 2.72
CA LEU A 141 3.08 -4.71 1.99
C LEU A 141 2.96 -3.88 0.71
N PHE A 142 1.83 -3.95 0.02
CA PHE A 142 1.61 -3.11 -1.16
C PHE A 142 1.66 -1.63 -0.79
N TYR A 143 0.94 -1.20 0.25
CA TYR A 143 0.94 0.19 0.70
C TYR A 143 2.31 0.67 1.21
N ARG A 144 3.11 -0.20 1.83
CA ARG A 144 4.48 0.14 2.29
C ARG A 144 5.45 0.34 1.13
N ASN A 145 5.19 -0.32 0.01
CA ASN A 145 6.01 -0.28 -1.20
C ASN A 145 5.32 0.45 -2.37
N GLN A 146 4.30 1.26 -2.08
CA GLN A 146 3.55 1.99 -3.07
C GLN A 146 4.44 3.00 -3.80
N GLY A 147 4.38 2.99 -5.14
CA GLY A 147 4.98 4.03 -5.98
C GLY A 147 4.04 5.22 -6.19
N GLU A 148 4.44 6.16 -7.02
CA GLU A 148 3.59 7.29 -7.42
C GLU A 148 2.37 6.79 -8.21
N GLU A 149 1.18 7.31 -7.87
CA GLU A 149 -0.06 6.92 -8.55
C GLU A 149 0.01 7.17 -10.07
N ARG A 150 -0.54 6.27 -10.87
CA ARG A 150 -0.56 6.35 -12.36
C ARG A 150 0.81 6.39 -13.02
N SER A 151 1.86 5.98 -12.33
CA SER A 151 3.23 6.01 -12.86
C SER A 151 3.65 4.75 -13.65
N GLY A 152 2.79 3.75 -13.71
CA GLY A 152 3.11 2.45 -14.33
C GLY A 152 3.87 1.50 -13.41
N TYR A 153 3.98 1.79 -12.11
CA TYR A 153 4.73 0.96 -11.17
C TYR A 153 4.01 -0.37 -10.82
N VAL A 154 2.70 -0.45 -10.99
CA VAL A 154 1.89 -1.65 -10.67
C VAL A 154 2.07 -2.71 -11.76
N THR A 155 3.29 -3.13 -11.96
CA THR A 155 3.62 -4.17 -12.94
C THR A 155 3.29 -5.57 -12.41
N GLY A 156 3.17 -6.55 -13.31
CA GLY A 156 3.00 -7.94 -12.92
C GLY A 156 4.16 -8.48 -12.07
N GLU A 157 5.37 -7.94 -12.28
CA GLU A 157 6.57 -8.30 -11.51
C GLU A 157 6.50 -7.72 -10.10
N PHE A 158 6.17 -6.43 -9.95
CA PHE A 158 5.97 -5.79 -8.65
C PHE A 158 4.89 -6.51 -7.83
N MET A 159 3.70 -6.71 -8.40
CA MET A 159 2.60 -7.41 -7.72
C MET A 159 2.99 -8.82 -7.28
N ARG A 160 3.78 -9.54 -8.09
CA ARG A 160 4.26 -10.88 -7.76
C ARG A 160 5.33 -10.86 -6.66
N ALA A 161 6.20 -9.84 -6.64
CA ALA A 161 7.18 -9.65 -5.56
C ALA A 161 6.47 -9.38 -4.23
N VAL A 162 5.45 -8.53 -4.21
CA VAL A 162 4.60 -8.29 -3.03
C VAL A 162 3.91 -9.58 -2.58
N ALA A 163 3.31 -10.36 -3.49
CA ALA A 163 2.65 -11.63 -3.15
C ALA A 163 3.63 -12.65 -2.53
N LYS A 164 4.84 -12.72 -3.07
CA LYS A 164 5.91 -13.57 -2.51
C LYS A 164 6.31 -13.13 -1.10
N ALA A 165 6.53 -11.84 -0.90
CA ALA A 165 6.88 -11.27 0.40
C ALA A 165 5.73 -11.40 1.41
N ALA A 166 4.48 -11.34 0.98
CA ALA A 166 3.29 -11.58 1.78
C ALA A 166 3.12 -13.05 2.22
N GLY A 167 3.96 -13.96 1.74
CA GLY A 167 3.88 -15.37 2.08
C GLY A 167 2.77 -16.13 1.35
N VAL A 168 2.37 -15.67 0.15
CA VAL A 168 1.44 -16.41 -0.72
C VAL A 168 2.09 -17.74 -1.11
N GLU A 169 1.44 -18.86 -0.75
CA GLU A 169 2.01 -20.19 -0.86
C GLU A 169 2.19 -20.62 -2.32
N SER A 170 1.15 -20.45 -3.14
CA SER A 170 1.17 -20.83 -4.55
C SER A 170 1.07 -19.63 -5.48
N LEU A 171 2.23 -19.10 -5.90
CA LEU A 171 2.29 -17.99 -6.85
C LEU A 171 1.68 -18.35 -8.22
N ALA A 172 1.74 -19.61 -8.63
CA ALA A 172 1.11 -20.05 -9.87
C ALA A 172 -0.42 -20.04 -9.80
N LYS A 173 -1.00 -20.42 -8.64
CA LYS A 173 -2.44 -20.29 -8.38
C LYS A 173 -2.84 -18.82 -8.27
N TRP A 174 -2.07 -18.02 -7.56
CA TRP A 174 -2.28 -16.59 -7.41
C TRP A 174 -2.31 -15.88 -8.77
N ASP A 175 -1.36 -16.17 -9.67
CA ASP A 175 -1.31 -15.60 -11.03
C ASP A 175 -2.55 -15.95 -11.88
N ARG A 176 -3.11 -17.13 -11.71
CA ARG A 176 -4.37 -17.50 -12.39
C ARG A 176 -5.56 -16.77 -11.77
N ASP A 177 -5.64 -16.78 -10.44
CA ASP A 177 -6.76 -16.20 -9.72
C ASP A 177 -6.87 -14.71 -9.97
N ARG A 178 -5.78 -13.93 -9.86
CA ARG A 178 -5.81 -12.47 -10.08
C ARG A 178 -6.32 -12.08 -11.46
N ARG A 179 -6.06 -12.88 -12.51
CA ARG A 179 -6.59 -12.60 -13.86
C ARG A 179 -8.10 -12.80 -13.98
N ASN A 180 -8.68 -13.59 -13.09
CA ASN A 180 -10.10 -13.91 -13.10
C ASN A 180 -10.92 -13.10 -12.09
N LEU A 181 -10.26 -12.24 -11.28
CA LEU A 181 -10.90 -11.49 -10.20
C LEU A 181 -11.13 -10.01 -10.50
N THR A 182 -10.78 -9.54 -11.70
CA THR A 182 -10.99 -8.14 -12.10
C THR A 182 -12.47 -7.75 -12.06
N GLY A 183 -13.35 -8.62 -12.52
CA GLY A 183 -14.79 -8.37 -12.47
C GLY A 183 -15.35 -8.29 -11.04
N GLU A 184 -14.75 -9.00 -10.06
CA GLU A 184 -15.12 -8.88 -8.64
C GLU A 184 -14.69 -7.51 -8.08
N VAL A 185 -13.50 -7.01 -8.45
CA VAL A 185 -13.03 -5.68 -8.08
C VAL A 185 -13.94 -4.59 -8.65
N GLU A 186 -14.29 -4.69 -9.93
CA GLU A 186 -15.19 -3.75 -10.60
C GLU A 186 -16.59 -3.74 -9.95
N ALA A 187 -17.13 -4.92 -9.62
CA ALA A 187 -18.42 -5.05 -8.95
C ALA A 187 -18.42 -4.39 -7.56
N THR A 188 -17.34 -4.57 -6.80
CA THR A 188 -17.19 -3.93 -5.47
C THR A 188 -17.08 -2.42 -5.59
N THR A 189 -16.36 -1.92 -6.59
CA THR A 189 -16.27 -0.49 -6.90
C THR A 189 -17.63 0.09 -7.28
N GLU A 190 -18.41 -0.62 -8.10
CA GLU A 190 -19.78 -0.20 -8.46
C GLU A 190 -20.71 -0.17 -7.23
N GLU A 191 -20.63 -1.16 -6.35
CA GLU A 191 -21.38 -1.20 -5.08
C GLU A 191 -21.04 0.01 -4.20
N ALA A 192 -19.75 0.28 -3.98
CA ALA A 192 -19.29 1.42 -3.20
C ALA A 192 -19.78 2.76 -3.78
N THR A 193 -19.74 2.90 -5.10
CA THR A 193 -20.26 4.10 -5.80
C THR A 193 -21.76 4.26 -5.61
N LYS A 194 -22.55 3.18 -5.66
CA LYS A 194 -24.01 3.20 -5.40
C LYS A 194 -24.32 3.58 -3.95
N LEU A 195 -23.44 3.26 -3.00
CA LEU A 195 -23.53 3.70 -1.61
C LEU A 195 -23.16 5.19 -1.41
N GLY A 196 -22.68 5.86 -2.45
CA GLY A 196 -22.34 7.28 -2.43
C GLY A 196 -20.86 7.57 -2.16
N TYR A 197 -20.00 6.56 -2.11
CA TYR A 197 -18.56 6.77 -1.98
C TYR A 197 -17.94 7.25 -3.31
N SER A 198 -17.15 8.30 -3.24
CA SER A 198 -16.47 8.92 -4.40
C SER A 198 -14.99 9.21 -4.15
N GLY A 199 -14.45 8.82 -3.00
CA GLY A 199 -13.06 9.03 -2.61
C GLY A 199 -12.53 7.92 -1.72
N THR A 200 -11.22 7.78 -1.65
CA THR A 200 -10.52 6.77 -0.85
C THR A 200 -9.49 7.40 0.09
N PRO A 201 -9.30 6.85 1.30
CA PRO A 201 -10.12 5.81 1.89
C PRO A 201 -11.50 6.34 2.32
N SER A 202 -12.52 5.51 2.23
CA SER A 202 -13.84 5.76 2.82
C SER A 202 -14.19 4.61 3.75
N PHE A 203 -14.97 4.88 4.80
CA PHE A 203 -15.23 3.89 5.84
C PHE A 203 -16.71 3.71 6.10
N ALA A 204 -17.07 2.49 6.47
CA ALA A 204 -18.35 2.15 7.04
C ALA A 204 -18.15 1.24 8.25
N ILE A 205 -19.16 1.17 9.10
CA ILE A 205 -19.16 0.31 10.25
C ILE A 205 -20.47 -0.46 10.36
N GLU A 206 -20.37 -1.72 10.80
CA GLU A 206 -21.49 -2.58 11.14
C GLU A 206 -21.29 -3.11 12.56
N GLY A 207 -22.35 -3.16 13.35
CA GLY A 207 -22.30 -3.67 14.71
C GLY A 207 -23.66 -3.75 15.34
N PRO A 208 -23.78 -4.30 16.56
CA PRO A 208 -25.06 -4.48 17.26
C PRO A 208 -25.86 -3.20 17.46
N ARG A 209 -25.17 -2.06 17.61
CA ARG A 209 -25.79 -0.75 17.79
C ARG A 209 -25.76 0.12 16.54
N ALA A 210 -24.92 -0.22 15.55
CA ALA A 210 -24.89 0.49 14.27
C ALA A 210 -26.18 0.19 13.48
N LYS A 211 -26.77 1.23 12.91
CA LYS A 211 -27.81 1.05 11.89
C LYS A 211 -27.11 0.44 10.68
N ARG A 212 -27.46 -0.79 10.32
CA ARG A 212 -27.04 -1.51 9.11
C ARG A 212 -26.10 -0.69 8.21
N LEU A 213 -24.88 -0.94 8.03
CA LEU A 213 -23.86 -0.20 7.28
C LEU A 213 -23.90 1.34 7.52
N GLU A 214 -23.33 1.79 8.62
CA GLU A 214 -23.22 3.22 8.92
C GLU A 214 -21.99 3.80 8.22
N LEU A 215 -22.19 4.85 7.42
CA LEU A 215 -21.11 5.51 6.67
C LEU A 215 -20.36 6.50 7.58
N LEU A 216 -19.03 6.30 7.75
CA LEU A 216 -18.20 7.13 8.61
C LEU A 216 -17.45 8.25 7.86
N GLY A 217 -17.42 8.20 6.51
CA GLY A 217 -16.51 9.04 5.74
C GLY A 217 -15.04 8.60 5.90
N THR A 218 -14.12 9.56 5.95
CA THR A 218 -12.69 9.30 6.16
C THR A 218 -12.29 9.72 7.58
N PRO A 219 -12.11 8.79 8.54
CA PRO A 219 -11.61 9.12 9.86
C PRO A 219 -10.23 9.76 9.80
N GLN A 220 -10.01 10.78 10.61
CA GLN A 220 -8.78 11.57 10.59
C GLN A 220 -7.76 11.12 11.65
N SER A 221 -8.16 10.21 12.55
CA SER A 221 -7.28 9.72 13.61
C SER A 221 -7.71 8.32 14.08
N THR A 222 -6.84 7.66 14.82
CA THR A 222 -7.10 6.38 15.48
C THR A 222 -8.25 6.52 16.49
N GLU A 223 -8.26 7.60 17.28
CA GLU A 223 -9.29 7.84 18.29
C GLU A 223 -10.68 7.93 17.68
N ALA A 224 -10.82 8.56 16.51
CA ALA A 224 -12.11 8.64 15.81
C ALA A 224 -12.64 7.24 15.40
N LEU A 225 -11.74 6.31 15.05
CA LEU A 225 -12.11 4.92 14.76
C LEU A 225 -12.46 4.14 16.04
N GLU A 226 -11.69 4.34 17.10
CA GLU A 226 -11.97 3.71 18.41
C GLU A 226 -13.34 4.11 18.93
N GLU A 227 -13.67 5.41 18.89
CA GLU A 227 -14.98 5.93 19.25
C GLU A 227 -16.10 5.34 18.38
N ALA A 228 -15.89 5.21 17.08
CA ALA A 228 -16.87 4.61 16.17
C ALA A 228 -17.09 3.12 16.47
N ILE A 229 -16.02 2.36 16.75
CA ILE A 229 -16.11 0.94 17.14
C ILE A 229 -16.85 0.79 18.46
N GLU A 230 -16.53 1.61 19.47
CA GLU A 230 -17.22 1.60 20.77
C GLU A 230 -18.71 1.96 20.62
N ALA A 231 -19.04 2.94 19.81
CA ALA A 231 -20.44 3.34 19.57
C ALA A 231 -21.25 2.24 18.85
N ALA A 232 -20.61 1.43 18.01
CA ALA A 232 -21.23 0.36 17.23
C ALA A 232 -21.34 -0.98 18.00
N SER A 233 -20.62 -1.14 19.12
CA SER A 233 -20.50 -2.37 19.92
C SER A 233 -21.74 -2.79 20.72
#